data_0b986f9d23dbc295063684d3c70c236c
#
_entry.id   0b986f9d23dbc295063684d3c70c236c
#
_cell.length_a   1.000
_cell.length_b   1.000
_cell.length_c   1.000
_cell.angle_alpha   90.00
_cell.angle_beta   90.00
_cell.angle_gamma   90.00
#
_symmetry.space_group_name_H-M   'P 1'
#
loop_
_entity.id
_entity.type
_entity.pdbx_description
1 polymer ?
#
loop_
_entity_poly.entity_id
_entity_poly.type
_entity_poly.pdbx_seq_one_letter_code
_entity_poly.pdbx_strand_id
1 'polypeptide(L)'
;WSTTNGSNMSNNLLIGYTDVLDDRNPSGDPFPAVQIFDGSGSIYFGSEPFSTANLLEQKVFNITNNFEVYSGRHKLTFGANFEYFDAKNVFFRQNFGQYRFSSFDDFNTYLDDIDGNEAPARFFDRGYSLQGGIGDDSEGAAEFNYSQLGFYAQDDVDVTDDLKVSLGVRIDLPSFEDGITNSDFNTRGVELLEANGKDLQGARVGKAIDTKIHFSPRLGFSWDVGGNRTTQVRGGIGV
;
A
#
# COMPACT_ATOMS: atom_id res chain seq x y z
N TRP A 1 24.67 -0.91 12.13
CA TRP A 1 26.09 -0.69 12.48
C TRP A 1 26.35 0.79 12.70
N SER A 2 26.97 1.17 13.78
CA SER A 2 27.32 2.57 14.07
C SER A 2 28.79 2.65 14.50
N THR A 3 29.43 3.74 14.08
CA THR A 3 30.79 4.09 14.51
C THR A 3 30.84 5.54 14.97
N THR A 4 31.73 5.79 15.93
CA THR A 4 32.10 7.15 16.35
C THR A 4 33.60 7.33 16.11
N ASN A 5 33.96 8.44 15.49
CA ASN A 5 35.37 8.79 15.31
C ASN A 5 35.70 10.01 16.17
N GLY A 6 36.27 9.74 17.31
CA GLY A 6 36.47 10.78 18.34
C GLY A 6 35.15 11.18 19.01
N SER A 7 35.09 12.39 19.52
CA SER A 7 33.91 12.91 20.24
C SER A 7 32.95 13.73 19.36
N ASN A 8 33.25 13.94 18.08
CA ASN A 8 32.56 14.93 17.25
C ASN A 8 32.01 14.42 15.92
N MET A 9 32.08 13.13 15.66
CA MET A 9 31.48 12.52 14.47
C MET A 9 30.88 11.16 14.80
N SER A 10 29.74 10.84 14.20
CA SER A 10 29.15 9.50 14.25
C SER A 10 28.60 9.10 12.88
N ASN A 11 28.58 7.81 12.62
CA ASN A 11 27.91 7.24 11.46
C ASN A 11 27.04 6.06 11.89
N ASN A 12 25.82 6.03 11.38
CA ASN A 12 24.88 4.96 11.60
C ASN A 12 24.38 4.40 10.27
N LEU A 13 24.62 3.13 10.02
CA LEU A 13 24.13 2.40 8.87
C LEU A 13 23.07 1.39 9.32
N LEU A 14 21.88 1.50 8.76
CA LEU A 14 20.78 0.57 8.94
C LEU A 14 20.47 -0.13 7.62
N ILE A 15 20.39 -1.44 7.65
CA ILE A 15 19.96 -2.27 6.52
C ILE A 15 18.81 -3.13 7.03
N GLY A 16 17.70 -3.12 6.33
CA GLY A 16 16.52 -3.89 6.66
C GLY A 16 15.99 -4.68 5.47
N TYR A 17 15.45 -5.84 5.77
CA TYR A 17 14.69 -6.64 4.83
C TYR A 17 13.43 -7.17 5.54
N THR A 18 12.30 -6.97 4.90
CA THR A 18 11.01 -7.46 5.37
C THR A 18 10.40 -8.32 4.27
N ASP A 19 9.92 -9.49 4.63
CA ASP A 19 9.20 -10.41 3.76
C ASP A 19 7.88 -10.76 4.43
N VAL A 20 6.78 -10.43 3.78
CA VAL A 20 5.42 -10.68 4.26
C VAL A 20 4.70 -11.56 3.26
N LEU A 21 4.16 -12.66 3.74
CA LEU A 21 3.24 -13.51 3.02
C LEU A 21 1.95 -13.63 3.85
N ASP A 22 0.88 -13.06 3.35
CA ASP A 22 -0.48 -13.24 3.90
C ASP A 22 -1.31 -14.00 2.87
N ASP A 23 -1.38 -15.31 3.01
CA ASP A 23 -2.18 -16.20 2.19
C ASP A 23 -3.40 -16.69 3.00
N ARG A 24 -4.58 -16.34 2.52
CA ARG A 24 -5.85 -16.69 3.14
C ARG A 24 -6.27 -18.14 2.84
N ASN A 25 -5.32 -19.03 2.73
CA ASN A 25 -5.51 -20.44 2.44
C ASN A 25 -6.58 -21.07 3.37
N PRO A 26 -7.80 -21.39 2.88
CA PRO A 26 -8.88 -21.90 3.71
C PRO A 26 -8.61 -23.33 4.15
N SER A 27 -9.19 -23.72 5.29
CA SER A 27 -9.16 -25.12 5.75
C SER A 27 -10.14 -25.95 4.91
N GLY A 28 -9.63 -26.90 4.15
CA GLY A 28 -10.43 -27.79 3.29
C GLY A 28 -10.60 -27.29 1.86
N ASP A 29 -11.32 -28.04 1.06
CA ASP A 29 -11.56 -27.72 -0.36
C ASP A 29 -12.56 -26.57 -0.46
N PRO A 30 -12.20 -25.45 -1.12
CA PRO A 30 -13.13 -24.36 -1.34
C PRO A 30 -14.33 -24.78 -2.21
N PHE A 31 -15.51 -24.35 -1.81
CA PHE A 31 -16.73 -24.49 -2.59
C PHE A 31 -17.53 -23.17 -2.54
N PRO A 32 -18.55 -22.98 -3.42
CA PRO A 32 -19.28 -21.72 -3.48
C PRO A 32 -19.88 -21.30 -2.15
N ALA A 33 -19.81 -20.00 -1.86
CA ALA A 33 -20.56 -19.42 -0.75
C ALA A 33 -22.06 -19.54 -1.00
N VAL A 34 -22.82 -19.86 0.04
CA VAL A 34 -24.28 -19.93 -0.03
C VAL A 34 -24.86 -19.00 1.03
N GLN A 35 -25.79 -18.15 0.61
CA GLN A 35 -26.58 -17.30 1.47
C GLN A 35 -28.08 -17.60 1.24
N ILE A 36 -28.77 -17.95 2.31
CA ILE A 36 -30.22 -18.19 2.29
C ILE A 36 -30.86 -17.14 3.20
N PHE A 37 -31.77 -16.35 2.67
CA PHE A 37 -32.56 -15.42 3.47
C PHE A 37 -33.72 -16.19 4.15
N ASP A 38 -33.88 -15.98 5.47
CA ASP A 38 -34.93 -16.64 6.24
C ASP A 38 -35.56 -15.58 7.19
N GLY A 39 -36.69 -15.06 6.76
CA GLY A 39 -37.41 -14.01 7.48
C GLY A 39 -36.53 -12.77 7.66
N SER A 40 -36.17 -12.44 8.92
CA SER A 40 -35.30 -11.31 9.25
C SER A 40 -33.81 -11.68 9.33
N GLY A 41 -33.47 -12.94 9.16
CA GLY A 41 -32.12 -13.47 9.26
C GLY A 41 -31.55 -13.97 7.94
N SER A 42 -30.33 -14.49 8.01
CA SER A 42 -29.67 -15.17 6.89
C SER A 42 -28.84 -16.33 7.41
N ILE A 43 -28.86 -17.43 6.66
CA ILE A 43 -27.99 -18.59 6.87
C ILE A 43 -26.84 -18.48 5.88
N TYR A 44 -25.61 -18.65 6.36
CA TYR A 44 -24.42 -18.61 5.54
C TYR A 44 -23.61 -19.88 5.72
N PHE A 45 -23.11 -20.45 4.62
CA PHE A 45 -22.14 -21.52 4.61
C PHE A 45 -21.31 -21.50 3.32
N GLY A 46 -20.25 -22.31 3.25
CA GLY A 46 -19.33 -22.34 2.11
C GLY A 46 -18.15 -21.41 2.30
N SER A 47 -17.39 -21.21 1.23
CA SER A 47 -16.22 -20.35 1.23
C SER A 47 -16.61 -18.89 1.48
N GLU A 48 -15.83 -18.20 2.31
CA GLU A 48 -16.06 -16.77 2.52
C GLU A 48 -15.83 -16.02 1.20
N PRO A 49 -16.80 -15.22 0.72
CA PRO A 49 -16.77 -14.73 -0.65
C PRO A 49 -15.77 -13.61 -0.93
N PHE A 50 -15.20 -12.99 0.10
CA PHE A 50 -14.31 -11.83 -0.06
C PHE A 50 -12.84 -12.16 0.16
N SER A 51 -12.51 -13.09 1.03
CA SER A 51 -11.14 -13.31 1.47
C SER A 51 -10.55 -14.68 1.10
N THR A 52 -11.34 -15.59 0.52
CA THR A 52 -10.85 -16.94 0.20
C THR A 52 -9.83 -16.93 -0.92
N ALA A 53 -10.00 -16.10 -1.96
CA ALA A 53 -9.01 -15.87 -3.00
C ALA A 53 -8.30 -14.54 -2.74
N ASN A 54 -7.45 -14.52 -1.72
CA ASN A 54 -6.69 -13.34 -1.30
C ASN A 54 -5.28 -13.76 -0.89
N LEU A 55 -4.29 -13.19 -1.57
CA LEU A 55 -2.88 -13.38 -1.28
C LEU A 55 -2.20 -12.01 -1.33
N LEU A 56 -1.41 -11.70 -0.32
CA LEU A 56 -0.53 -10.55 -0.30
C LEU A 56 0.91 -10.99 -0.07
N GLU A 57 1.75 -10.77 -1.05
CA GLU A 57 3.20 -10.88 -0.90
C GLU A 57 3.80 -9.48 -0.93
N GLN A 58 4.69 -9.18 0.03
CA GLN A 58 5.41 -7.92 0.07
C GLN A 58 6.87 -8.17 0.47
N LYS A 59 7.79 -7.64 -0.33
CA LYS A 59 9.22 -7.66 -0.02
C LYS A 59 9.72 -6.24 0.00
N VAL A 60 10.29 -5.84 1.14
CA VAL A 60 10.83 -4.49 1.32
C VAL A 60 12.29 -4.59 1.70
N PHE A 61 13.13 -4.02 0.86
CA PHE A 61 14.54 -3.81 1.17
C PHE A 61 14.78 -2.33 1.45
N ASN A 62 15.43 -2.02 2.55
CA ASN A 62 15.81 -0.66 2.85
C ASN A 62 17.26 -0.56 3.33
N ILE A 63 17.89 0.56 2.98
CA ILE A 63 19.21 0.94 3.48
C ILE A 63 19.19 2.43 3.82
N THR A 64 19.60 2.76 5.03
CA THR A 64 19.68 4.15 5.49
C THR A 64 21.04 4.39 6.11
N ASN A 65 21.69 5.48 5.73
CA ASN A 65 22.90 5.93 6.35
C ASN A 65 22.73 7.35 6.90
N ASN A 66 23.09 7.55 8.15
CA ASN A 66 23.14 8.84 8.82
C ASN A 66 24.58 9.14 9.22
N PHE A 67 25.10 10.27 8.75
CA PHE A 67 26.38 10.80 9.17
C PHE A 67 26.15 12.07 9.96
N GLU A 68 26.62 12.11 11.18
CA GLU A 68 26.46 13.23 12.10
C GLU A 68 27.79 13.87 12.43
N VAL A 69 27.81 15.21 12.49
CA VAL A 69 28.94 16.02 12.89
C VAL A 69 28.51 16.96 14.01
N TYR A 70 29.23 16.93 15.10
CA TYR A 70 29.01 17.83 16.24
C TYR A 70 30.07 18.93 16.23
N SER A 71 29.66 20.20 16.14
CA SER A 71 30.54 21.34 16.08
C SER A 71 29.99 22.50 16.89
N GLY A 72 30.54 22.73 18.07
CA GLY A 72 30.07 23.77 18.97
C GLY A 72 28.63 23.51 19.41
N ARG A 73 27.71 24.40 19.01
CA ARG A 73 26.26 24.30 19.31
C ARG A 73 25.46 23.65 18.19
N HIS A 74 26.11 23.13 17.14
CA HIS A 74 25.51 22.52 15.98
C HIS A 74 25.61 20.98 16.00
N LYS A 75 24.52 20.30 15.70
CA LYS A 75 24.51 18.91 15.31
C LYS A 75 24.05 18.84 13.87
N LEU A 76 24.97 18.66 12.95
CA LEU A 76 24.71 18.49 11.53
C LEU A 76 24.46 17.01 11.24
N THR A 77 23.36 16.69 10.60
CA THR A 77 23.04 15.34 10.13
C THR A 77 22.92 15.35 8.61
N PHE A 78 23.67 14.48 7.96
CA PHE A 78 23.55 14.19 6.53
C PHE A 78 23.12 12.75 6.37
N GLY A 79 22.09 12.53 5.58
CA GLY A 79 21.58 11.18 5.39
C GLY A 79 21.23 10.86 3.96
N ALA A 80 21.30 9.56 3.66
CA ALA A 80 20.78 8.98 2.45
C ALA A 80 19.95 7.74 2.81
N ASN A 81 18.85 7.54 2.12
CA ASN A 81 18.08 6.31 2.22
C ASN A 81 17.69 5.80 0.84
N PHE A 82 17.66 4.50 0.72
CA PHE A 82 17.10 3.79 -0.42
C PHE A 82 16.10 2.76 0.09
N GLU A 83 14.95 2.69 -0.56
CA GLU A 83 13.94 1.67 -0.34
C GLU A 83 13.54 1.07 -1.67
N TYR A 84 13.43 -0.26 -1.70
CA TYR A 84 12.85 -1.02 -2.79
C TYR A 84 11.71 -1.86 -2.25
N PHE A 85 10.56 -1.73 -2.87
CA PHE A 85 9.33 -2.40 -2.52
C PHE A 85 8.84 -3.22 -3.71
N ASP A 86 8.59 -4.49 -3.48
CA ASP A 86 8.01 -5.43 -4.44
C ASP A 86 6.73 -5.99 -3.84
N ALA A 87 5.62 -5.88 -4.54
CA ALA A 87 4.33 -6.32 -4.09
C ALA A 87 3.56 -7.10 -5.14
N LYS A 88 2.95 -8.18 -4.68
CA LYS A 88 1.96 -8.96 -5.41
C LYS A 88 0.68 -9.05 -4.57
N ASN A 89 -0.43 -8.66 -5.16
CA ASN A 89 -1.74 -8.74 -4.50
C ASN A 89 -2.73 -9.45 -5.42
N VAL A 90 -3.25 -10.59 -4.94
CA VAL A 90 -4.36 -11.31 -5.54
C VAL A 90 -5.60 -11.02 -4.71
N PHE A 91 -6.65 -10.53 -5.33
CA PHE A 91 -7.95 -10.35 -4.68
C PHE A 91 -9.07 -10.57 -5.68
N PHE A 92 -9.69 -11.73 -5.59
CA PHE A 92 -10.87 -12.06 -6.40
C PHE A 92 -12.07 -12.33 -5.50
N ARG A 93 -12.93 -11.33 -5.39
CA ARG A 93 -14.19 -11.48 -4.70
C ARG A 93 -15.03 -12.57 -5.39
N GLN A 94 -15.58 -13.48 -4.59
CA GLN A 94 -16.46 -14.55 -5.08
C GLN A 94 -15.80 -15.49 -6.12
N ASN A 95 -14.49 -15.71 -6.00
CA ASN A 95 -13.75 -16.55 -6.97
C ASN A 95 -14.32 -17.98 -7.05
N PHE A 96 -14.78 -18.54 -5.93
CA PHE A 96 -15.40 -19.86 -5.87
C PHE A 96 -16.91 -19.84 -6.15
N GLY A 97 -17.47 -18.67 -6.45
CA GLY A 97 -18.89 -18.45 -6.66
C GLY A 97 -19.65 -18.13 -5.38
N GLN A 98 -20.79 -17.46 -5.53
CA GLN A 98 -21.74 -17.21 -4.46
C GLN A 98 -23.15 -17.38 -4.97
N TYR A 99 -23.91 -18.26 -4.30
CA TYR A 99 -25.34 -18.42 -4.50
C TYR A 99 -26.13 -17.68 -3.43
N ARG A 100 -27.24 -17.06 -3.82
CA ARG A 100 -28.18 -16.42 -2.89
C ARG A 100 -29.59 -16.90 -3.18
N PHE A 101 -30.30 -17.37 -2.14
CA PHE A 101 -31.67 -17.82 -2.20
C PHE A 101 -32.57 -16.89 -1.38
N SER A 102 -33.80 -16.68 -1.87
CA SER A 102 -34.77 -15.79 -1.21
C SER A 102 -35.42 -16.43 0.02
N SER A 103 -35.39 -17.75 0.13
CA SER A 103 -35.93 -18.51 1.24
C SER A 103 -35.25 -19.87 1.38
N PHE A 104 -35.49 -20.53 2.50
CA PHE A 104 -35.04 -21.90 2.71
C PHE A 104 -35.78 -22.89 1.79
N ASP A 105 -37.06 -22.62 1.48
CA ASP A 105 -37.84 -23.42 0.56
C ASP A 105 -37.28 -23.35 -0.87
N ASP A 106 -36.87 -22.17 -1.33
CA ASP A 106 -36.19 -22.00 -2.63
C ASP A 106 -34.87 -22.79 -2.70
N PHE A 107 -34.10 -22.77 -1.60
CA PHE A 107 -32.88 -23.55 -1.53
C PHE A 107 -33.14 -25.06 -1.59
N ASN A 108 -34.13 -25.58 -0.87
CA ASN A 108 -34.52 -27.01 -0.92
C ASN A 108 -35.01 -27.41 -2.31
N THR A 109 -35.84 -26.58 -2.93
CA THR A 109 -36.34 -26.84 -4.31
C THR A 109 -35.17 -26.88 -5.30
N TYR A 110 -34.18 -25.97 -5.13
CA TYR A 110 -32.98 -26.01 -5.97
C TYR A 110 -32.14 -27.28 -5.78
N LEU A 111 -32.05 -27.82 -4.56
CA LEU A 111 -31.36 -29.09 -4.31
C LEU A 111 -32.07 -30.29 -4.91
N ASP A 112 -33.39 -30.26 -4.95
CA ASP A 112 -34.22 -31.35 -5.55
C ASP A 112 -34.19 -31.27 -7.08
N ASP A 113 -34.07 -30.09 -7.67
CA ASP A 113 -33.93 -29.82 -9.11
C ASP A 113 -32.66 -29.06 -9.42
N ILE A 114 -31.54 -29.77 -9.40
CA ILE A 114 -30.20 -29.19 -9.59
C ILE A 114 -30.01 -28.56 -10.98
N ASP A 115 -30.84 -28.93 -11.96
CA ASP A 115 -30.87 -28.31 -13.29
C ASP A 115 -31.52 -26.91 -13.27
N GLY A 116 -32.06 -26.49 -12.10
CA GLY A 116 -32.40 -25.12 -11.78
C GLY A 116 -33.60 -24.51 -12.51
N ASN A 117 -34.50 -25.34 -13.00
CA ASN A 117 -35.65 -24.88 -13.76
C ASN A 117 -36.83 -24.45 -12.88
N GLU A 118 -36.97 -25.00 -11.68
CA GLU A 118 -38.11 -24.75 -10.80
C GLU A 118 -37.89 -23.69 -9.74
N ALA A 119 -36.68 -23.62 -9.16
CA ALA A 119 -36.32 -22.57 -8.19
C ALA A 119 -34.87 -22.13 -8.37
N PRO A 120 -34.58 -21.28 -9.34
CA PRO A 120 -33.23 -20.79 -9.54
C PRO A 120 -32.78 -19.96 -8.33
N ALA A 121 -31.46 -19.97 -8.05
CA ALA A 121 -30.88 -19.03 -7.12
C ALA A 121 -31.24 -17.59 -7.54
N ARG A 122 -31.57 -16.75 -6.57
CA ARG A 122 -31.87 -15.33 -6.82
C ARG A 122 -30.70 -14.61 -7.50
N PHE A 123 -29.49 -15.00 -7.10
CA PHE A 123 -28.25 -14.53 -7.68
C PHE A 123 -27.21 -15.65 -7.69
N PHE A 124 -26.44 -15.69 -8.75
CA PHE A 124 -25.16 -16.36 -8.80
C PHE A 124 -24.11 -15.35 -9.28
N ASP A 125 -23.11 -15.11 -8.44
CA ASP A 125 -21.98 -14.24 -8.76
C ASP A 125 -20.68 -15.04 -8.74
N ARG A 126 -19.80 -14.79 -9.69
CA ARG A 126 -18.45 -15.35 -9.71
C ARG A 126 -17.45 -14.33 -10.25
N GLY A 127 -16.39 -14.06 -9.48
CA GLY A 127 -15.23 -13.28 -9.92
C GLY A 127 -14.10 -14.19 -10.40
N TYR A 128 -13.49 -13.87 -11.54
CA TYR A 128 -12.34 -14.63 -12.07
C TYR A 128 -11.48 -13.73 -12.95
N SER A 129 -10.21 -14.14 -13.14
CA SER A 129 -9.31 -13.49 -14.08
C SER A 129 -9.72 -13.80 -15.52
N LEU A 130 -9.62 -12.80 -16.39
CA LEU A 130 -9.78 -12.99 -17.84
C LEU A 130 -8.49 -13.45 -18.51
N GLN A 131 -7.36 -13.43 -17.81
CA GLN A 131 -6.05 -13.76 -18.36
C GLN A 131 -5.67 -15.22 -18.13
N GLY A 132 -5.87 -15.75 -16.93
CA GLY A 132 -5.51 -17.13 -16.58
C GLY A 132 -6.61 -18.17 -16.85
N GLY A 133 -7.83 -17.73 -17.16
CA GLY A 133 -8.98 -18.61 -17.28
C GLY A 133 -9.76 -18.78 -15.99
N ILE A 134 -10.84 -19.59 -16.06
CA ILE A 134 -11.73 -19.79 -14.91
C ILE A 134 -11.03 -20.65 -13.83
N GLY A 135 -10.86 -20.07 -12.64
CA GLY A 135 -10.25 -20.74 -11.49
C GLY A 135 -8.74 -20.56 -11.37
N ASP A 136 -8.08 -19.95 -12.36
CA ASP A 136 -6.69 -19.50 -12.25
C ASP A 136 -6.68 -18.00 -12.01
N ASP A 137 -6.39 -17.61 -10.78
CA ASP A 137 -6.30 -16.21 -10.32
C ASP A 137 -4.87 -15.67 -10.32
N SER A 138 -3.87 -16.53 -10.56
CA SER A 138 -2.45 -16.15 -10.53
C SER A 138 -2.10 -15.09 -11.58
N GLU A 139 -2.65 -15.21 -12.78
CA GLU A 139 -2.45 -14.28 -13.89
C GLU A 139 -3.16 -12.93 -13.71
N GLY A 140 -4.06 -12.83 -12.74
CA GLY A 140 -4.81 -11.62 -12.44
C GLY A 140 -4.28 -10.86 -11.22
N ALA A 141 -3.13 -11.25 -10.70
CA ALA A 141 -2.49 -10.53 -9.60
C ALA A 141 -2.11 -9.11 -10.01
N ALA A 142 -2.30 -8.17 -9.09
CA ALA A 142 -1.71 -6.85 -9.21
C ALA A 142 -0.26 -6.92 -8.71
N GLU A 143 0.69 -6.76 -9.61
CA GLU A 143 2.12 -6.76 -9.30
C GLU A 143 2.71 -5.40 -9.62
N PHE A 144 3.48 -4.85 -8.70
CA PHE A 144 4.18 -3.59 -8.93
C PHE A 144 5.45 -3.49 -8.10
N ASN A 145 6.43 -2.80 -8.67
CA ASN A 145 7.67 -2.45 -8.02
C ASN A 145 7.74 -0.94 -7.81
N TYR A 146 8.29 -0.56 -6.69
CA TYR A 146 8.51 0.82 -6.34
C TYR A 146 9.89 0.97 -5.71
N SER A 147 10.61 2.01 -6.09
CA SER A 147 11.85 2.39 -5.41
C SER A 147 11.85 3.85 -5.03
N GLN A 148 12.49 4.17 -3.92
CA GLN A 148 12.67 5.54 -3.48
C GLN A 148 14.10 5.78 -3.04
N LEU A 149 14.72 6.81 -3.63
CA LEU A 149 16.01 7.33 -3.17
C LEU A 149 15.78 8.67 -2.49
N GLY A 150 16.29 8.82 -1.27
CA GLY A 150 16.17 10.03 -0.49
C GLY A 150 17.51 10.54 0.01
N PHE A 151 17.69 11.87 -0.02
CA PHE A 151 18.82 12.55 0.58
C PHE A 151 18.33 13.65 1.50
N TYR A 152 18.98 13.86 2.62
CA TYR A 152 18.60 14.91 3.54
C TYR A 152 19.81 15.49 4.28
N ALA A 153 19.64 16.74 4.66
CA ALA A 153 20.54 17.44 5.55
C ALA A 153 19.72 18.18 6.61
N GLN A 154 20.21 18.17 7.85
CA GLN A 154 19.58 18.86 8.97
C GLN A 154 20.63 19.44 9.88
N ASP A 155 20.37 20.65 10.38
CA ASP A 155 21.11 21.26 11.48
C ASP A 155 20.18 21.39 12.70
N ASP A 156 20.59 20.78 13.79
CA ASP A 156 20.00 21.00 15.10
C ASP A 156 20.94 21.91 15.88
N VAL A 157 20.56 23.18 16.08
CA VAL A 157 21.37 24.16 16.72
C VAL A 157 20.83 24.55 18.09
N ASP A 158 21.65 24.46 19.12
CA ASP A 158 21.37 25.02 20.43
C ASP A 158 21.63 26.53 20.41
N VAL A 159 20.58 27.32 20.01
CA VAL A 159 20.69 28.79 19.87
C VAL A 159 21.02 29.42 21.20
N THR A 160 20.39 28.95 22.27
CA THR A 160 20.74 29.22 23.66
C THR A 160 20.75 27.91 24.44
N ASP A 161 21.08 27.95 25.73
CA ASP A 161 21.04 26.76 26.59
C ASP A 161 19.58 26.21 26.75
N ASP A 162 18.57 27.06 26.48
CA ASP A 162 17.16 26.76 26.65
C ASP A 162 16.39 26.66 25.33
N LEU A 163 16.99 27.09 24.21
CA LEU A 163 16.33 27.10 22.89
C LEU A 163 17.14 26.30 21.86
N LYS A 164 16.51 25.25 21.36
CA LYS A 164 16.98 24.46 20.21
C LYS A 164 16.14 24.77 18.98
N VAL A 165 16.78 24.96 17.83
CA VAL A 165 16.14 25.12 16.52
C VAL A 165 16.66 24.03 15.60
N SER A 166 15.75 23.41 14.83
CA SER A 166 16.05 22.41 13.81
C SER A 166 15.71 22.95 12.44
N LEU A 167 16.68 22.93 11.53
CA LEU A 167 16.52 23.31 10.12
C LEU A 167 16.89 22.11 9.27
N GLY A 168 16.03 21.70 8.36
CA GLY A 168 16.30 20.54 7.51
C GLY A 168 15.72 20.67 6.13
N VAL A 169 16.28 19.90 5.22
CA VAL A 169 15.78 19.70 3.87
C VAL A 169 15.93 18.23 3.49
N ARG A 170 14.93 17.73 2.78
CA ARG A 170 14.95 16.39 2.20
C ARG A 170 14.58 16.48 0.72
N ILE A 171 15.24 15.65 -0.06
CA ILE A 171 14.95 15.43 -1.49
C ILE A 171 14.62 13.96 -1.66
N ASP A 172 13.47 13.67 -2.27
CA ASP A 172 13.03 12.31 -2.57
C ASP A 172 12.80 12.14 -4.07
N LEU A 173 13.24 10.98 -4.57
CA LEU A 173 13.08 10.54 -5.96
C LEU A 173 12.34 9.19 -5.95
N PRO A 174 11.00 9.19 -5.95
CA PRO A 174 10.22 7.97 -6.13
C PRO A 174 10.30 7.50 -7.58
N SER A 175 10.37 6.20 -7.81
CA SER A 175 10.35 5.58 -9.13
C SER A 175 9.44 4.37 -9.13
N PHE A 176 8.56 4.30 -10.12
CA PHE A 176 7.67 3.18 -10.36
C PHE A 176 8.01 2.54 -11.70
N GLU A 177 7.85 1.23 -11.79
CA GLU A 177 7.97 0.51 -13.05
C GLU A 177 6.62 0.49 -13.79
N ASP A 178 6.67 0.36 -15.12
CA ASP A 178 5.48 0.18 -15.94
C ASP A 178 4.83 -1.17 -15.60
N GLY A 179 3.51 -1.17 -15.47
CA GLY A 179 2.71 -2.35 -15.22
C GLY A 179 2.06 -2.92 -16.48
N ILE A 180 1.07 -3.79 -16.30
CA ILE A 180 0.32 -4.40 -17.39
C ILE A 180 -0.52 -3.34 -18.11
N THR A 181 -0.32 -3.20 -19.39
CA THR A 181 -1.04 -2.23 -20.24
C THR A 181 -2.37 -2.80 -20.72
N ASN A 182 -3.37 -1.91 -20.87
CA ASN A 182 -4.57 -2.20 -21.63
C ASN A 182 -4.61 -1.30 -22.87
N SER A 183 -4.12 -1.85 -23.99
CA SER A 183 -3.97 -1.09 -25.25
C SER A 183 -5.32 -0.63 -25.81
N ASP A 184 -6.36 -1.44 -25.73
CA ASP A 184 -7.71 -1.08 -26.21
C ASP A 184 -8.29 0.07 -25.41
N PHE A 185 -8.16 0.02 -24.08
CA PHE A 185 -8.60 1.14 -23.25
C PHE A 185 -7.74 2.38 -23.48
N ASN A 186 -6.43 2.24 -23.60
CA ASN A 186 -5.52 3.37 -23.84
C ASN A 186 -5.77 4.05 -25.17
N THR A 187 -6.26 3.34 -26.18
CA THR A 187 -6.62 3.90 -27.47
C THR A 187 -8.05 4.43 -27.46
N ARG A 188 -9.04 3.56 -27.27
CA ARG A 188 -10.46 3.89 -27.43
C ARG A 188 -11.08 4.62 -26.24
N GLY A 189 -10.79 4.16 -25.03
CA GLY A 189 -11.33 4.74 -23.80
C GLY A 189 -10.75 6.13 -23.55
N VAL A 190 -9.47 6.30 -23.74
CA VAL A 190 -8.79 7.59 -23.61
C VAL A 190 -9.31 8.61 -24.63
N GLU A 191 -9.43 8.24 -25.91
CA GLU A 191 -9.99 9.13 -26.94
C GLU A 191 -11.40 9.61 -26.57
N LEU A 192 -12.26 8.71 -26.06
CA LEU A 192 -13.61 9.07 -25.63
C LEU A 192 -13.60 10.02 -24.42
N LEU A 193 -12.71 9.82 -23.46
CA LEU A 193 -12.61 10.69 -22.29
C LEU A 193 -12.10 12.08 -22.68
N GLU A 194 -11.06 12.16 -23.50
CA GLU A 194 -10.49 13.42 -23.99
C GLU A 194 -11.49 14.17 -24.87
N ALA A 195 -12.23 13.47 -25.75
CA ALA A 195 -13.29 14.05 -26.56
C ALA A 195 -14.45 14.64 -25.72
N ASN A 196 -14.65 14.14 -24.51
CA ASN A 196 -15.60 14.66 -23.51
C ASN A 196 -14.98 15.68 -22.54
N GLY A 197 -13.83 16.24 -22.88
CA GLY A 197 -13.19 17.33 -22.13
C GLY A 197 -12.52 16.88 -20.82
N LYS A 198 -12.18 15.60 -20.68
CA LYS A 198 -11.42 15.10 -19.54
C LYS A 198 -9.92 15.23 -19.81
N ASP A 199 -9.25 16.04 -19.02
CA ASP A 199 -7.79 16.13 -19.04
C ASP A 199 -7.20 14.99 -18.22
N LEU A 200 -6.58 14.02 -18.88
CA LEU A 200 -5.95 12.86 -18.25
C LEU A 200 -4.48 13.11 -17.90
N GLN A 201 -3.94 14.30 -18.22
CA GLN A 201 -2.54 14.67 -17.95
C GLN A 201 -1.53 13.62 -18.44
N GLY A 202 -1.84 12.93 -19.54
CA GLY A 202 -1.01 11.87 -20.11
C GLY A 202 -1.08 10.51 -19.43
N ALA A 203 -1.97 10.33 -18.42
CA ALA A 203 -2.16 9.04 -17.76
C ALA A 203 -2.63 7.96 -18.74
N ARG A 204 -2.06 6.79 -18.63
CA ARG A 204 -2.39 5.58 -19.41
C ARG A 204 -2.37 4.37 -18.48
N VAL A 205 -3.23 3.39 -18.76
CA VAL A 205 -3.22 2.12 -18.01
C VAL A 205 -1.91 1.40 -18.27
N GLY A 206 -1.23 1.00 -17.21
CA GLY A 206 0.05 0.31 -17.25
C GLY A 206 1.27 1.22 -17.39
N LYS A 207 1.09 2.53 -17.62
CA LYS A 207 2.20 3.47 -17.62
C LYS A 207 2.46 4.00 -16.23
N ALA A 208 3.69 3.86 -15.75
CA ALA A 208 4.14 4.45 -14.50
C ALA A 208 4.06 5.98 -14.55
N ILE A 209 3.89 6.59 -13.38
CA ILE A 209 4.04 8.04 -13.22
C ILE A 209 5.50 8.44 -13.40
N ASP A 210 5.73 9.57 -14.04
CA ASP A 210 7.09 10.07 -14.23
C ASP A 210 7.75 10.37 -12.88
N THR A 211 9.01 9.96 -12.73
CA THR A 211 9.82 10.31 -11.56
C THR A 211 9.94 11.82 -11.45
N LYS A 212 9.54 12.36 -10.31
CA LYS A 212 9.67 13.78 -9.98
C LYS A 212 10.44 13.95 -8.70
N ILE A 213 11.25 15.00 -8.66
CA ILE A 213 11.99 15.38 -7.45
C ILE A 213 10.99 16.03 -6.49
N HIS A 214 10.89 15.49 -5.29
CA HIS A 214 10.13 16.09 -4.20
C HIS A 214 11.10 16.79 -3.24
N PHE A 215 10.80 18.03 -2.91
CA PHE A 215 11.58 18.85 -2.03
C PHE A 215 10.78 19.16 -0.76
N SER A 216 11.32 18.75 0.38
CA SER A 216 10.63 18.82 1.68
C SER A 216 11.48 19.58 2.70
N PRO A 217 11.34 20.91 2.79
CA PRO A 217 11.95 21.69 3.84
C PRO A 217 11.23 21.49 5.18
N ARG A 218 11.96 21.62 6.28
CA ARG A 218 11.40 21.57 7.64
C ARG A 218 12.10 22.54 8.58
N LEU A 219 11.31 23.12 9.47
CA LEU A 219 11.75 23.99 10.55
C LEU A 219 11.09 23.51 11.84
N GLY A 220 11.85 23.40 12.90
CA GLY A 220 11.33 23.07 14.22
C GLY A 220 12.03 23.87 15.31
N PHE A 221 11.42 23.96 16.46
CA PHE A 221 12.03 24.50 17.65
C PHE A 221 11.53 23.81 18.93
N SER A 222 12.36 23.87 19.96
CA SER A 222 12.04 23.40 21.30
C SER A 222 12.63 24.40 22.28
N TRP A 223 11.79 25.01 23.11
CA TRP A 223 12.15 26.05 24.06
C TRP A 223 11.73 25.67 25.48
N ASP A 224 12.70 25.64 26.38
CA ASP A 224 12.47 25.55 27.83
C ASP A 224 12.27 26.95 28.39
N VAL A 225 11.01 27.32 28.61
CA VAL A 225 10.66 28.68 29.07
C VAL A 225 11.16 28.88 30.49
N GLY A 226 12.17 29.78 30.62
CA GLY A 226 12.77 30.11 31.90
C GLY A 226 13.91 29.18 32.35
N GLY A 227 14.34 28.21 31.53
CA GLY A 227 15.54 27.39 31.77
C GLY A 227 15.50 26.45 32.98
N ASN A 228 14.31 26.23 33.53
CA ASN A 228 14.14 25.45 34.76
C ASN A 228 13.48 24.08 34.53
N ARG A 229 13.26 23.70 33.26
CA ARG A 229 12.65 22.43 32.82
C ARG A 229 11.23 22.18 33.31
N THR A 230 10.50 23.25 33.68
CA THR A 230 9.11 23.15 34.15
C THR A 230 8.10 23.38 33.02
N THR A 231 8.46 24.18 32.02
CA THR A 231 7.57 24.51 30.91
C THR A 231 8.35 24.44 29.59
N GLN A 232 7.92 23.56 28.70
CA GLN A 232 8.51 23.41 27.37
C GLN A 232 7.49 23.75 26.30
N VAL A 233 7.88 24.63 25.37
CA VAL A 233 7.11 24.96 24.16
C VAL A 233 7.82 24.38 22.97
N ARG A 234 7.08 23.65 22.10
CA ARG A 234 7.60 23.06 20.86
C ARG A 234 6.71 23.44 19.70
N GLY A 235 7.30 23.60 18.54
CA GLY A 235 6.55 23.84 17.31
C GLY A 235 7.40 23.50 16.09
N GLY A 236 6.74 23.39 14.95
CA GLY A 236 7.42 23.13 13.69
C GLY A 236 6.49 23.24 12.50
N ILE A 237 7.10 23.39 11.32
CA ILE A 237 6.44 23.36 10.02
C ILE A 237 7.32 22.58 9.05
N GLY A 238 6.69 21.86 8.16
CA GLY A 238 7.37 21.08 7.10
C GLY A 238 6.39 20.67 6.00
N VAL A 239 6.97 20.21 4.90
CA VAL A 239 6.23 19.63 3.75
C VAL A 239 6.59 18.16 3.65
#